data_cd9bc0808acd5ae492a8081816a7707f
#
_entry.id   cd9bc0808acd5ae492a8081816a7707f
#
_cell.length_a   1.000
_cell.length_b   1.000
_cell.length_c   1.000
_cell.angle_alpha   90.00
_cell.angle_beta   90.00
_cell.angle_gamma   90.00
#
_symmetry.space_group_name_H-M   'P 1'
#
loop_
_entity.id
_entity.type
_entity.pdbx_description
1 polymer ?
#
loop_
_entity_poly.entity_id
_entity_poly.type
_entity_poly.pdbx_seq_one_letter_code
_entity_poly.pdbx_strand_id
1 'polypeptide(L)'
;MKSNTMLFAAVLMATVAVPAPGQSAGNTAGKPSASSVRYNYTETRVRSIEANYRACLKSSNDGVVESAIAHCVEMRWAFPSVQLEDLREGLGTLATGGKTAVIRYKAYLAGLVYDSPSIFSSESAREYTRDEDLFAAVSVRAEKVLLGFSGHR
;
A
#
# COMPACT_ATOMS: atom_id res chain seq x y z
N MET A 1 -24.11 25.38 -19.60
CA MET A 1 -23.59 25.24 -18.25
C MET A 1 -24.41 24.18 -17.54
N LYS A 2 -23.89 22.97 -17.38
CA LYS A 2 -24.54 21.87 -16.64
C LYS A 2 -23.59 21.46 -15.53
N SER A 3 -23.97 21.79 -14.28
CA SER A 3 -23.26 21.43 -13.05
C SER A 3 -23.41 19.94 -12.82
N ASN A 4 -22.33 19.19 -12.87
CA ASN A 4 -22.28 17.81 -12.39
C ASN A 4 -21.94 17.84 -10.88
N THR A 5 -22.95 17.62 -10.07
CA THR A 5 -22.81 17.41 -8.63
C THR A 5 -22.27 16.01 -8.41
N MET A 6 -21.00 15.91 -8.00
CA MET A 6 -20.41 14.63 -7.56
C MET A 6 -21.00 14.28 -6.18
N LEU A 7 -21.73 13.16 -6.17
CA LEU A 7 -22.23 12.52 -4.94
C LEU A 7 -21.04 11.75 -4.32
N PHE A 8 -20.50 12.28 -3.21
CA PHE A 8 -19.60 11.50 -2.35
C PHE A 8 -20.43 10.47 -1.60
N ALA A 9 -20.23 9.20 -1.90
CA ALA A 9 -20.80 8.11 -1.11
C ALA A 9 -20.04 8.01 0.22
N ALA A 10 -20.69 8.51 1.28
CA ALA A 10 -20.23 8.31 2.65
C ALA A 10 -20.35 6.82 3.02
N VAL A 11 -19.24 6.17 3.29
CA VAL A 11 -19.21 4.83 3.86
C VAL A 11 -19.61 4.93 5.33
N LEU A 12 -20.82 4.48 5.64
CA LEU A 12 -21.40 4.43 6.98
C LEU A 12 -20.67 3.35 7.80
N MET A 13 -19.85 3.77 8.77
CA MET A 13 -19.27 2.88 9.79
C MET A 13 -20.37 2.49 10.78
N ALA A 14 -20.81 1.24 10.71
CA ALA A 14 -21.66 0.65 11.74
C ALA A 14 -20.82 0.35 12.99
N THR A 15 -20.98 1.16 14.03
CA THR A 15 -20.45 0.90 15.38
C THR A 15 -21.27 -0.17 16.06
N VAL A 16 -20.73 -1.35 16.22
CA VAL A 16 -21.28 -2.39 17.09
C VAL A 16 -20.74 -2.17 18.50
N ALA A 17 -21.60 -1.77 19.43
CA ALA A 17 -21.29 -1.67 20.84
C ALA A 17 -21.20 -3.06 21.45
N VAL A 18 -20.04 -3.42 22.02
CA VAL A 18 -19.85 -4.63 22.83
C VAL A 18 -19.79 -4.19 24.30
N PRO A 19 -20.58 -4.80 25.22
CA PRO A 19 -20.53 -4.48 26.64
C PRO A 19 -19.29 -5.06 27.30
N ALA A 20 -18.66 -4.27 28.18
CA ALA A 20 -17.52 -4.66 28.98
C ALA A 20 -17.91 -5.53 30.18
N PRO A 21 -17.04 -6.43 30.65
CA PRO A 21 -16.94 -6.68 32.08
C PRO A 21 -15.49 -6.57 32.60
N GLY A 22 -15.40 -5.94 33.78
CA GLY A 22 -14.44 -6.33 34.80
C GLY A 22 -13.08 -5.64 34.77
N GLN A 23 -12.95 -4.60 35.60
CA GLN A 23 -11.71 -4.01 36.09
C GLN A 23 -10.86 -5.04 36.87
N SER A 24 -9.56 -5.09 36.62
CA SER A 24 -8.58 -5.44 37.61
C SER A 24 -7.35 -4.54 37.44
N ALA A 25 -7.00 -3.87 38.52
CA ALA A 25 -5.91 -2.93 38.63
C ALA A 25 -4.55 -3.64 38.58
N GLY A 26 -3.64 -3.08 37.80
CA GLY A 26 -2.24 -3.48 37.76
C GLY A 26 -1.44 -2.40 37.04
N ASN A 27 -1.00 -1.39 37.84
CA ASN A 27 -0.08 -0.33 37.40
C ASN A 27 1.29 -0.92 37.07
N THR A 28 1.72 -0.82 35.81
CA THR A 28 3.13 -0.66 35.43
C THR A 28 3.18 0.19 34.18
N ALA A 29 3.73 1.40 34.32
CA ALA A 29 4.02 2.32 33.25
C ALA A 29 5.11 1.74 32.34
N GLY A 30 4.70 0.96 31.34
CA GLY A 30 5.50 0.54 30.21
C GLY A 30 5.18 1.47 29.04
N LYS A 31 6.22 2.19 28.56
CA LYS A 31 6.21 2.96 27.34
C LYS A 31 5.52 2.15 26.24
N PRO A 32 4.52 2.67 25.51
CA PRO A 32 3.93 1.92 24.43
C PRO A 32 4.98 1.69 23.35
N SER A 33 5.50 0.48 23.32
CA SER A 33 6.19 -0.07 22.16
C SER A 33 5.20 0.01 21.02
N ALA A 34 5.63 0.55 19.88
CA ALA A 34 4.82 0.58 18.65
C ALA A 34 4.44 -0.86 18.32
N SER A 35 3.31 -1.30 18.86
CA SER A 35 2.71 -2.58 18.56
C SER A 35 2.32 -2.51 17.10
N SER A 36 3.07 -3.23 16.27
CA SER A 36 2.61 -3.61 14.94
C SER A 36 1.16 -4.10 15.09
N VAL A 37 0.21 -3.32 14.62
CA VAL A 37 -1.19 -3.72 14.54
C VAL A 37 -1.21 -4.90 13.58
N ARG A 38 -1.12 -6.12 14.12
CA ARG A 38 -1.27 -7.33 13.32
C ARG A 38 -2.75 -7.40 12.95
N TYR A 39 -3.05 -6.90 11.78
CA TYR A 39 -4.35 -7.12 11.17
C TYR A 39 -4.50 -8.62 10.93
N ASN A 40 -5.29 -9.31 11.75
CA ASN A 40 -5.71 -10.69 11.51
C ASN A 40 -6.70 -10.72 10.33
N TYR A 41 -6.23 -10.41 9.14
CA TYR A 41 -7.00 -10.60 7.94
C TYR A 41 -7.02 -12.09 7.59
N THR A 42 -8.21 -12.64 7.43
CA THR A 42 -8.36 -13.97 6.85
C THR A 42 -7.86 -13.95 5.41
N GLU A 43 -7.31 -15.04 4.90
CA GLU A 43 -6.83 -15.15 3.52
C GLU A 43 -7.91 -14.73 2.52
N THR A 44 -9.16 -15.14 2.76
CA THR A 44 -10.33 -14.75 1.94
C THR A 44 -10.47 -13.22 1.83
N ARG A 45 -10.24 -12.50 2.94
CA ARG A 45 -10.33 -11.04 2.93
C ARG A 45 -9.18 -10.40 2.17
N VAL A 46 -7.97 -10.94 2.30
CA VAL A 46 -6.82 -10.46 1.51
C VAL A 46 -7.07 -10.66 0.02
N ARG A 47 -7.60 -11.80 -0.39
CA ARG A 47 -7.97 -12.07 -1.80
C ARG A 47 -9.06 -11.12 -2.32
N SER A 48 -10.04 -10.80 -1.48
CA SER A 48 -11.06 -9.81 -1.85
C SER A 48 -10.46 -8.41 -2.06
N ILE A 49 -9.53 -7.98 -1.21
CA ILE A 49 -8.83 -6.70 -1.33
C ILE A 49 -7.96 -6.70 -2.59
N GLU A 50 -7.23 -7.79 -2.85
CA GLU A 50 -6.43 -7.99 -4.06
C GLU A 50 -7.27 -7.81 -5.33
N ALA A 51 -8.43 -8.48 -5.40
CA ALA A 51 -9.35 -8.38 -6.53
C ALA A 51 -9.85 -6.94 -6.75
N ASN A 52 -10.14 -6.21 -5.66
CA ASN A 52 -10.57 -4.81 -5.74
C ASN A 52 -9.46 -3.91 -6.32
N TYR A 53 -8.23 -4.02 -5.82
CA TYR A 53 -7.13 -3.22 -6.36
C TYR A 53 -6.80 -3.60 -7.81
N ARG A 54 -6.85 -4.88 -8.15
CA ARG A 54 -6.73 -5.32 -9.55
C ARG A 54 -7.76 -4.66 -10.46
N ALA A 55 -9.00 -4.49 -10.01
CA ALA A 55 -10.02 -3.76 -10.76
C ALA A 55 -9.68 -2.26 -10.88
N CYS A 56 -9.17 -1.63 -9.82
CA CYS A 56 -8.75 -0.23 -9.82
C CYS A 56 -7.56 0.03 -10.76
N LEU A 57 -6.61 -0.90 -10.87
CA LEU A 57 -5.49 -0.81 -11.82
C LEU A 57 -5.94 -0.78 -13.28
N LYS A 58 -7.16 -1.25 -13.58
CA LYS A 58 -7.77 -1.24 -14.92
C LYS A 58 -8.72 -0.07 -15.17
N SER A 59 -8.80 0.88 -14.23
CA SER A 59 -9.68 2.04 -14.33
C SER A 59 -9.30 2.93 -15.53
N SER A 60 -10.29 3.57 -16.14
CA SER A 60 -10.07 4.61 -17.14
C SER A 60 -9.65 5.96 -16.53
N ASN A 61 -9.80 6.12 -15.20
CA ASN A 61 -9.40 7.30 -14.45
C ASN A 61 -7.96 7.17 -13.96
N ASP A 62 -7.07 8.01 -14.47
CA ASP A 62 -5.65 7.98 -14.19
C ASP A 62 -5.34 8.16 -12.68
N GLY A 63 -6.08 9.04 -11.97
CA GLY A 63 -5.92 9.24 -10.52
C GLY A 63 -6.29 8.00 -9.71
N VAL A 64 -7.31 7.25 -10.14
CA VAL A 64 -7.67 5.96 -9.51
C VAL A 64 -6.56 4.93 -9.72
N VAL A 65 -5.99 4.88 -10.93
CA VAL A 65 -4.88 3.97 -11.24
C VAL A 65 -3.65 4.31 -10.40
N GLU A 66 -3.28 5.60 -10.33
CA GLU A 66 -2.11 6.04 -9.57
C GLU A 66 -2.23 5.72 -8.07
N SER A 67 -3.39 6.02 -7.47
CA SER A 67 -3.66 5.69 -6.07
C SER A 67 -3.68 4.17 -5.84
N ALA A 68 -4.25 3.39 -6.77
CA ALA A 68 -4.24 1.94 -6.67
C ALA A 68 -2.82 1.36 -6.69
N ILE A 69 -1.90 1.93 -7.48
CA ILE A 69 -0.50 1.50 -7.51
C ILE A 69 0.17 1.75 -6.14
N ALA A 70 -0.09 2.89 -5.49
CA ALA A 70 0.43 3.18 -4.15
C ALA A 70 -0.09 2.16 -3.13
N HIS A 71 -1.40 1.90 -3.11
CA HIS A 71 -2.00 0.90 -2.23
C HIS A 71 -1.51 -0.54 -2.51
N CYS A 72 -1.12 -0.87 -3.73
CA CYS A 72 -0.46 -2.15 -4.01
C CYS A 72 0.87 -2.26 -3.27
N VAL A 73 1.68 -1.19 -3.22
CA VAL A 73 2.93 -1.18 -2.44
C VAL A 73 2.65 -1.37 -0.96
N GLU A 74 1.70 -0.61 -0.39
CA GLU A 74 1.31 -0.75 1.01
C GLU A 74 0.79 -2.16 1.33
N MET A 75 0.00 -2.75 0.44
CA MET A 75 -0.51 -4.12 0.58
C MET A 75 0.62 -5.14 0.59
N ARG A 76 1.64 -4.98 -0.26
CA ARG A 76 2.82 -5.84 -0.27
C ARG A 76 3.58 -5.78 1.06
N TRP A 77 3.69 -4.59 1.65
CA TRP A 77 4.33 -4.41 2.96
C TRP A 77 3.50 -4.95 4.12
N ALA A 78 2.18 -4.78 4.08
CA ALA A 78 1.27 -5.29 5.10
C ALA A 78 1.19 -6.83 5.11
N PHE A 79 1.33 -7.46 3.96
CA PHE A 79 1.19 -8.90 3.76
C PHE A 79 2.43 -9.53 3.08
N PRO A 80 3.61 -9.46 3.71
CA PRO A 80 4.87 -9.89 3.07
C PRO A 80 4.93 -11.39 2.74
N SER A 81 4.16 -12.21 3.47
CA SER A 81 4.08 -13.67 3.27
C SER A 81 3.01 -14.10 2.25
N VAL A 82 2.13 -13.19 1.83
CA VAL A 82 1.05 -13.54 0.90
C VAL A 82 1.54 -13.38 -0.53
N GLN A 83 1.25 -14.37 -1.38
CA GLN A 83 1.49 -14.28 -2.81
C GLN A 83 0.38 -13.42 -3.44
N LEU A 84 0.73 -12.24 -3.92
CA LEU A 84 -0.17 -11.24 -4.54
C LEU A 84 0.15 -11.16 -6.04
N GLU A 85 0.10 -12.30 -6.71
CA GLU A 85 0.58 -12.46 -8.09
C GLU A 85 -0.27 -11.66 -9.09
N ASP A 86 -1.59 -11.59 -8.87
CA ASP A 86 -2.50 -10.82 -9.73
C ASP A 86 -2.18 -9.32 -9.73
N LEU A 87 -1.77 -8.78 -8.59
CA LEU A 87 -1.33 -7.38 -8.50
C LEU A 87 0.03 -7.19 -9.15
N ARG A 88 0.96 -8.10 -8.93
CA ARG A 88 2.30 -8.09 -9.54
C ARG A 88 2.20 -8.08 -11.06
N GLU A 89 1.36 -8.95 -11.66
CA GLU A 89 1.11 -8.99 -13.09
C GLU A 89 0.47 -7.68 -13.61
N GLY A 90 -0.52 -7.16 -12.87
CA GLY A 90 -1.18 -5.90 -13.20
C GLY A 90 -0.20 -4.72 -13.21
N LEU A 91 0.71 -4.64 -12.22
CA LEU A 91 1.76 -3.64 -12.15
C LEU A 91 2.75 -3.77 -13.32
N GLY A 92 3.17 -4.98 -13.67
CA GLY A 92 4.04 -5.23 -14.83
C GLY A 92 3.41 -4.78 -16.14
N THR A 93 2.11 -5.02 -16.31
CA THR A 93 1.35 -4.54 -17.47
C THR A 93 1.32 -3.01 -17.54
N LEU A 94 1.09 -2.33 -16.41
CA LEU A 94 1.06 -0.87 -16.35
C LEU A 94 2.46 -0.25 -16.52
N ALA A 95 3.51 -0.90 -16.06
CA ALA A 95 4.88 -0.41 -16.21
C ALA A 95 5.30 -0.29 -17.69
N THR A 96 4.79 -1.18 -18.54
CA THR A 96 5.10 -1.20 -19.98
C THR A 96 4.06 -0.46 -20.82
N GLY A 97 2.77 -0.61 -20.49
CA GLY A 97 1.64 -0.14 -21.31
C GLY A 97 0.78 0.95 -20.66
N GLY A 98 1.15 1.45 -19.49
CA GLY A 98 0.38 2.50 -18.79
C GLY A 98 0.21 3.77 -19.61
N LYS A 99 -0.94 4.40 -19.51
CA LYS A 99 -1.38 5.54 -20.34
C LYS A 99 -0.44 6.75 -20.23
N THR A 100 0.03 7.07 -19.00
CA THR A 100 0.93 8.20 -18.77
C THR A 100 2.33 7.73 -18.36
N ALA A 101 3.33 8.60 -18.54
CA ALA A 101 4.69 8.31 -18.06
C ALA A 101 4.73 8.15 -16.53
N VAL A 102 3.89 8.90 -15.80
CA VAL A 102 3.78 8.82 -14.33
C VAL A 102 3.25 7.46 -13.91
N ILE A 103 2.17 6.98 -14.53
CA ILE A 103 1.62 5.64 -14.25
C ILE A 103 2.68 4.56 -14.52
N ARG A 104 3.35 4.60 -15.68
CA ARG A 104 4.41 3.64 -16.01
C ARG A 104 5.53 3.64 -14.99
N TYR A 105 5.99 4.82 -14.59
CA TYR A 105 7.08 4.97 -13.63
C TYR A 105 6.69 4.47 -12.23
N LYS A 106 5.52 4.89 -11.71
CA LYS A 106 5.01 4.42 -10.42
C LYS A 106 4.80 2.90 -10.42
N ALA A 107 4.22 2.35 -11.49
CA ALA A 107 4.02 0.90 -11.63
C ALA A 107 5.35 0.12 -11.69
N TYR A 108 6.37 0.65 -12.38
CA TYR A 108 7.72 0.08 -12.37
C TYR A 108 8.31 0.04 -10.96
N LEU A 109 8.25 1.16 -10.21
CA LEU A 109 8.74 1.22 -8.84
C LEU A 109 7.99 0.25 -7.91
N ALA A 110 6.66 0.17 -8.04
CA ALA A 110 5.86 -0.79 -7.30
C ALA A 110 6.25 -2.24 -7.63
N GLY A 111 6.49 -2.55 -8.90
CA GLY A 111 6.99 -3.86 -9.34
C GLY A 111 8.30 -4.25 -8.66
N LEU A 112 9.25 -3.31 -8.50
CA LEU A 112 10.51 -3.56 -7.77
C LEU A 112 10.27 -3.97 -6.32
N VAL A 113 9.26 -3.37 -5.64
CA VAL A 113 8.90 -3.74 -4.26
C VAL A 113 8.35 -5.16 -4.20
N TYR A 114 7.60 -5.60 -5.22
CA TYR A 114 7.10 -6.98 -5.33
C TYR A 114 8.20 -7.98 -5.60
N ASP A 115 9.12 -7.66 -6.49
CA ASP A 115 10.20 -8.55 -6.93
C ASP A 115 11.33 -8.66 -5.89
N SER A 116 11.56 -7.60 -5.11
CA SER A 116 12.68 -7.53 -4.16
C SER A 116 12.27 -6.90 -2.81
N PRO A 117 11.31 -7.49 -2.08
CA PRO A 117 10.74 -6.88 -0.87
C PRO A 117 11.77 -6.64 0.24
N SER A 118 12.83 -7.44 0.32
CA SER A 118 13.89 -7.28 1.32
C SER A 118 14.65 -5.96 1.16
N ILE A 119 14.78 -5.45 -0.06
CA ILE A 119 15.44 -4.17 -0.36
C ILE A 119 14.68 -3.00 0.29
N PHE A 120 13.36 -3.10 0.36
CA PHE A 120 12.46 -2.04 0.79
C PHE A 120 11.95 -2.23 2.22
N SER A 121 12.50 -3.18 2.97
CA SER A 121 12.04 -3.48 4.34
C SER A 121 12.15 -2.29 5.30
N SER A 122 13.14 -1.40 5.13
CA SER A 122 13.27 -0.18 5.93
C SER A 122 12.17 0.85 5.64
N GLU A 123 11.63 0.85 4.43
CA GLU A 123 10.58 1.78 4.02
C GLU A 123 9.20 1.29 4.48
N SER A 124 9.00 -0.03 4.58
CA SER A 124 7.75 -0.62 5.05
C SER A 124 7.38 -0.27 6.50
N ALA A 125 8.34 0.18 7.30
CA ALA A 125 8.12 0.62 8.67
C ALA A 125 7.70 2.09 8.80
N ARG A 126 7.67 2.83 7.68
CA ARG A 126 7.31 4.25 7.62
C ARG A 126 5.86 4.41 7.23
N GLU A 127 5.23 5.44 7.78
CA GLU A 127 3.91 5.88 7.34
C GLU A 127 4.08 7.03 6.35
N TYR A 128 3.41 6.92 5.20
CA TYR A 128 3.41 7.95 4.17
C TYR A 128 2.01 8.56 4.08
N THR A 129 1.93 9.88 4.21
CA THR A 129 0.66 10.61 4.13
C THR A 129 0.26 10.88 2.68
N ARG A 130 1.23 10.90 1.76
CA ARG A 130 1.01 11.17 0.34
C ARG A 130 1.72 10.12 -0.51
N ASP A 131 1.07 9.74 -1.61
CA ASP A 131 1.60 8.77 -2.56
C ASP A 131 2.94 9.21 -3.16
N GLU A 132 3.13 10.53 -3.37
CA GLU A 132 4.37 11.09 -3.89
C GLU A 132 5.56 10.85 -2.94
N ASP A 133 5.36 10.98 -1.64
CA ASP A 133 6.41 10.77 -0.63
C ASP A 133 6.80 9.29 -0.57
N LEU A 134 5.82 8.39 -0.70
CA LEU A 134 6.06 6.95 -0.80
C LEU A 134 6.92 6.63 -2.02
N PHE A 135 6.53 7.10 -3.21
CA PHE A 135 7.29 6.81 -4.44
C PHE A 135 8.65 7.49 -4.48
N ALA A 136 8.81 8.67 -3.88
CA ALA A 136 10.10 9.30 -3.72
C ALA A 136 11.05 8.44 -2.86
N ALA A 137 10.57 7.89 -1.74
CA ALA A 137 11.35 7.02 -0.87
C ALA A 137 11.73 5.70 -1.57
N VAL A 138 10.78 5.07 -2.26
CA VAL A 138 11.01 3.84 -3.04
C VAL A 138 12.04 4.10 -4.16
N SER A 139 11.94 5.23 -4.87
CA SER A 139 12.88 5.61 -5.92
C SER A 139 14.30 5.76 -5.40
N VAL A 140 14.48 6.54 -4.32
CA VAL A 140 15.80 6.74 -3.68
C VAL A 140 16.41 5.42 -3.23
N ARG A 141 15.57 4.52 -2.69
CA ARG A 141 16.04 3.20 -2.24
C ARG A 141 16.42 2.31 -3.40
N ALA A 142 15.63 2.30 -4.47
CA ALA A 142 15.91 1.56 -5.69
C ALA A 142 17.23 2.04 -6.31
N GLU A 143 17.44 3.34 -6.42
CA GLU A 143 18.66 3.94 -6.96
C GLU A 143 19.91 3.50 -6.18
N LYS A 144 19.88 3.57 -4.85
CA LYS A 144 20.99 3.14 -3.99
C LYS A 144 21.40 1.68 -4.21
N VAL A 145 20.42 0.81 -4.44
CA VAL A 145 20.68 -0.64 -4.56
C VAL A 145 21.03 -1.01 -5.99
N LEU A 146 20.26 -0.50 -6.98
CA LEU A 146 20.44 -0.87 -8.38
C LEU A 146 21.68 -0.22 -9.02
N LEU A 147 22.05 0.99 -8.60
CA LEU A 147 23.23 1.70 -9.11
C LEU A 147 24.50 1.47 -8.30
N GLY A 148 24.44 0.62 -7.27
CA GLY A 148 25.63 0.25 -6.51
C GLY A 148 26.28 1.41 -5.74
N PHE A 149 25.53 2.45 -5.40
CA PHE A 149 25.99 3.54 -4.54
C PHE A 149 26.16 3.04 -3.08
N SER A 150 26.97 2.03 -2.90
CA SER A 150 27.66 1.79 -1.63
C SER A 150 28.75 2.86 -1.54
N GLY A 151 28.39 4.00 -0.98
CA GLY A 151 29.38 5.01 -0.64
C GLY A 151 30.36 4.42 0.37
N HIS A 152 31.43 3.86 -0.09
CA HIS A 152 32.65 3.73 0.72
C HIS A 152 33.18 5.15 0.92
N ARG A 153 32.90 5.70 2.08
CA ARG A 153 33.71 6.72 2.74
C ARG A 153 34.39 6.11 3.94
#